data_c8dd0b5ea3f7a1979103cacd6bf74e1b
#
_entry.id   c8dd0b5ea3f7a1979103cacd6bf74e1b
#
_cell.length_a   1.000
_cell.length_b   1.000
_cell.length_c   1.000
_cell.angle_alpha   90.00
_cell.angle_beta   90.00
_cell.angle_gamma   90.00
#
_symmetry.space_group_name_H-M   'P 1'
#
loop_
_entity.id
_entity.type
_entity.pdbx_description
1 polymer ?
#
loop_
_entity_poly.entity_id
_entity_poly.type
_entity_poly.pdbx_seq_one_letter_code
_entity_poly.pdbx_strand_id
1 'polypeptide(L)'
;MKENASPATAVPRQHRPNVLSLEGDIDLHVSPGVTESLNAMIKKRPERIVIDLSRATYIDSAGMAALILAMQEVEAYGGKFFLSGLQETLRLIFETSRLDRIFRIYPDVDAALA
;
A
#
# COMPACT_ATOMS: atom_id res chain seq x y z
N MET A 1 11.97 15.14 -21.52
CA MET A 1 11.77 14.40 -21.15
C MET A 1 11.82 13.94 -20.08
N LYS A 2 11.70 13.68 -20.01
CA LYS A 2 11.74 13.17 -19.19
C LYS A 2 11.98 12.43 -18.48
N GLU A 3 12.14 12.16 -18.05
CA GLU A 3 12.36 11.50 -17.48
C GLU A 3 12.43 10.79 -16.71
N ASN A 4 12.67 10.81 -16.57
CA ASN A 4 12.60 9.63 -16.10
C ASN A 4 12.56 9.27 -14.73
N ALA A 5 11.73 8.64 -14.31
CA ALA A 5 11.61 8.28 -12.92
C ALA A 5 12.59 7.18 -12.55
N SER A 6 13.12 7.22 -11.34
CA SER A 6 13.99 6.17 -10.86
C SER A 6 13.18 4.88 -10.72
N PRO A 7 13.69 3.72 -11.20
CA PRO A 7 12.98 2.47 -11.02
C PRO A 7 12.87 2.03 -9.57
N ALA A 8 13.69 2.60 -8.67
CA ALA A 8 13.61 2.27 -7.24
C ALA A 8 12.53 3.05 -6.51
N THR A 9 11.92 4.04 -7.15
CA THR A 9 10.93 4.91 -6.53
C THR A 9 9.54 4.33 -6.69
N ALA A 10 8.79 4.27 -5.58
CA ALA A 10 7.42 3.79 -5.63
C ALA A 10 6.55 4.76 -6.42
N VAL A 11 5.67 4.22 -7.26
CA VAL A 11 4.76 5.01 -8.06
C VAL A 11 3.34 4.55 -7.77
N PRO A 12 2.50 5.40 -7.16
CA PRO A 12 1.12 5.03 -6.91
C PRO A 12 0.33 4.96 -8.21
N ARG A 13 -0.44 3.91 -8.39
CA ARG A 13 -1.30 3.74 -9.55
C ARG A 13 -2.63 3.17 -9.12
N GLN A 14 -3.70 3.81 -9.57
CA GLN A 14 -5.05 3.35 -9.28
C GLN A 14 -5.71 2.89 -10.55
N HIS A 15 -5.63 1.58 -10.83
CA HIS A 15 -6.23 0.97 -12.01
C HIS A 15 -7.68 0.58 -11.79
N ARG A 16 -8.07 0.34 -10.54
CA ARG A 16 -9.43 0.02 -10.14
C ARG A 16 -9.83 1.00 -9.04
N PRO A 17 -11.12 1.28 -8.89
CA PRO A 17 -11.56 2.32 -7.93
C PRO A 17 -11.07 2.12 -6.51
N ASN A 18 -10.91 0.89 -6.07
CA ASN A 18 -10.55 0.60 -4.68
C ASN A 18 -9.19 -0.09 -4.54
N VAL A 19 -8.38 -0.03 -5.57
CA VAL A 19 -7.06 -0.68 -5.57
C VAL A 19 -6.00 0.37 -5.87
N LEU A 20 -4.98 0.42 -5.03
CA LEU A 20 -3.82 1.28 -5.23
C LEU A 20 -2.59 0.39 -5.36
N SER A 21 -1.92 0.47 -6.50
CA SER A 21 -0.68 -0.29 -6.73
C SER A 21 0.52 0.59 -6.46
N LEU A 22 1.50 0.04 -5.74
CA LEU A 22 2.75 0.73 -5.44
C LEU A 22 3.89 -0.08 -6.03
N GLU A 23 4.83 0.61 -6.70
CA GLU A 23 5.97 -0.04 -7.35
C GLU A 23 7.26 0.54 -6.80
N GLY A 24 8.27 -0.32 -6.65
CA GLY A 24 9.58 0.10 -6.20
C GLY A 24 9.67 0.26 -4.69
N ASP A 25 10.56 1.14 -4.24
CA ASP A 25 10.80 1.37 -2.82
C ASP A 25 9.78 2.35 -2.26
N ILE A 26 9.11 1.93 -1.18
CA ILE A 26 8.15 2.78 -0.48
C ILE A 26 8.89 3.41 0.70
N ASP A 27 9.55 4.53 0.44
CA ASP A 27 10.43 5.17 1.41
C ASP A 27 9.98 6.59 1.73
N LEU A 28 10.81 7.30 2.50
CA LEU A 28 10.51 8.66 2.94
C LEU A 28 10.25 9.61 1.77
N HIS A 29 10.91 9.40 0.64
CA HIS A 29 10.76 10.30 -0.51
C HIS A 29 9.40 10.17 -1.18
N VAL A 30 8.83 8.96 -1.16
CA VAL A 30 7.55 8.72 -1.85
C VAL A 30 6.36 8.66 -0.90
N SER A 31 6.59 8.53 0.40
CA SER A 31 5.48 8.39 1.34
C SER A 31 4.49 9.55 1.32
N PRO A 32 4.89 10.83 1.10
CA PRO A 32 3.89 11.89 0.98
C PRO A 32 2.95 11.68 -0.20
N GLY A 33 3.46 11.21 -1.35
CA GLY A 33 2.64 10.92 -2.51
C GLY A 33 1.70 9.76 -2.28
N VAL A 34 2.19 8.73 -1.57
CA VAL A 34 1.37 7.59 -1.19
C VAL A 34 0.23 8.04 -0.27
N THR A 35 0.56 8.85 0.73
CA THR A 35 -0.43 9.40 1.66
C THR A 35 -1.49 10.21 0.92
N GLU A 36 -1.06 11.04 -0.02
CA GLU A 36 -1.99 11.87 -0.80
C GLU A 36 -2.95 11.01 -1.61
N SER A 37 -2.42 9.96 -2.28
CA SER A 37 -3.24 9.05 -3.05
C SER A 37 -4.24 8.31 -2.17
N LEU A 38 -3.78 7.85 -1.01
CA LEU A 38 -4.65 7.14 -0.07
C LEU A 38 -5.73 8.07 0.48
N ASN A 39 -5.38 9.30 0.81
CA ASN A 39 -6.36 10.26 1.33
C ASN A 39 -7.46 10.53 0.30
N ALA A 40 -7.09 10.62 -0.98
CA ALA A 40 -8.07 10.83 -2.03
C ALA A 40 -9.05 9.66 -2.12
N MET A 41 -8.55 8.43 -1.96
CA MET A 41 -9.41 7.26 -1.97
C MET A 41 -10.30 7.19 -0.71
N ILE A 42 -9.71 7.46 0.44
CA ILE A 42 -10.41 7.37 1.74
C ILE A 42 -11.54 8.39 1.81
N LYS A 43 -11.36 9.53 1.17
CA LYS A 43 -12.37 10.59 1.16
C LYS A 43 -13.72 10.10 0.65
N LYS A 44 -13.72 9.14 -0.26
CA LYS A 44 -14.94 8.56 -0.81
C LYS A 44 -15.51 7.46 0.06
N ARG A 45 -14.85 7.11 1.15
CA ARG A 45 -15.26 6.09 2.11
C ARG A 45 -15.63 4.76 1.47
N PRO A 46 -14.71 4.16 0.68
CA PRO A 46 -15.01 2.86 0.08
C PRO A 46 -15.09 1.79 1.18
N GLU A 47 -15.94 0.79 0.95
CA GLU A 47 -16.05 -0.32 1.88
C GLU A 47 -14.74 -1.06 2.06
N ARG A 48 -13.90 -1.05 1.04
CA ARG A 48 -12.69 -1.85 1.02
C ARG A 48 -11.63 -1.12 0.19
N ILE A 49 -10.42 -1.07 0.71
CA ILE A 49 -9.27 -0.58 -0.03
C ILE A 49 -8.24 -1.70 -0.05
N VAL A 50 -7.69 -1.98 -1.22
CA VAL A 50 -6.63 -2.97 -1.41
C VAL A 50 -5.38 -2.28 -1.92
N ILE A 51 -4.27 -2.53 -1.25
CA ILE A 51 -2.96 -2.02 -1.69
C ILE A 51 -2.23 -3.18 -2.35
N ASP A 52 -1.98 -3.03 -3.64
CA ASP A 52 -1.28 -4.05 -4.42
C ASP A 52 0.21 -3.78 -4.32
N LEU A 53 0.92 -4.67 -3.63
CA LEU A 53 2.35 -4.55 -3.38
C LEU A 53 3.16 -5.54 -4.22
N SER A 54 2.56 -6.09 -5.28
CA SER A 54 3.23 -7.11 -6.09
C SER A 54 4.47 -6.59 -6.78
N ARG A 55 4.60 -5.29 -6.97
CA ARG A 55 5.78 -4.68 -7.59
C ARG A 55 6.55 -3.80 -6.62
N ALA A 56 6.19 -3.81 -5.35
CA ALA A 56 6.92 -3.10 -4.33
C ALA A 56 8.11 -3.95 -3.88
N THR A 57 9.28 -3.31 -3.77
CA THR A 57 10.53 -4.01 -3.49
C THR A 57 11.04 -3.77 -2.08
N TYR A 58 10.60 -2.69 -1.43
CA TYR A 58 11.12 -2.33 -0.12
C TYR A 58 10.15 -1.35 0.54
N ILE A 59 10.15 -1.33 1.87
CA ILE A 59 9.39 -0.35 2.62
C ILE A 59 10.19 0.05 3.85
N ASP A 60 10.26 1.35 4.12
CA ASP A 60 10.90 1.83 5.35
C ASP A 60 9.84 2.27 6.36
N SER A 61 10.29 2.83 7.49
CA SER A 61 9.37 3.21 8.55
C SER A 61 8.37 4.29 8.13
N ALA A 62 8.77 5.19 7.23
CA ALA A 62 7.85 6.22 6.74
C ALA A 62 6.75 5.61 5.89
N GLY A 63 7.11 4.63 5.03
CA GLY A 63 6.12 3.91 4.23
C GLY A 63 5.20 3.09 5.11
N MET A 64 5.76 2.41 6.11
CA MET A 64 4.95 1.65 7.07
C MET A 64 3.94 2.54 7.78
N ALA A 65 4.40 3.71 8.24
CA ALA A 65 3.53 4.65 8.94
C ALA A 65 2.37 5.11 8.04
N ALA A 66 2.66 5.39 6.77
CA ALA A 66 1.62 5.80 5.83
C ALA A 66 0.54 4.74 5.69
N LEU A 67 0.93 3.47 5.58
CA LEU A 67 -0.04 2.38 5.45
C LEU A 67 -0.82 2.17 6.75
N ILE A 68 -0.15 2.26 7.89
CA ILE A 68 -0.83 2.09 9.18
C ILE A 68 -1.87 3.18 9.39
N LEU A 69 -1.51 4.43 9.12
CA LEU A 69 -2.45 5.54 9.28
C LEU A 69 -3.66 5.38 8.35
N ALA A 70 -3.41 4.97 7.10
CA ALA A 70 -4.51 4.74 6.16
C ALA A 70 -5.43 3.63 6.65
N MET A 71 -4.86 2.55 7.15
CA MET A 71 -5.65 1.45 7.69
C MET A 71 -6.53 1.93 8.83
N GLN A 72 -5.96 2.71 9.75
CA GLN A 72 -6.71 3.21 10.89
C GLN A 72 -7.86 4.11 10.46
N GLU A 73 -7.64 4.95 9.45
CA GLU A 73 -8.70 5.83 8.96
C GLU A 73 -9.83 5.05 8.29
N VAL A 74 -9.47 4.04 7.52
CA VAL A 74 -10.47 3.20 6.86
C VAL A 74 -11.30 2.43 7.90
N GLU A 75 -10.62 1.88 8.90
CA GLU A 75 -11.31 1.12 9.93
C GLU A 75 -12.20 2.02 10.81
N ALA A 76 -11.82 3.29 10.95
CA ALA A 76 -12.59 4.23 11.75
C ALA A 76 -14.00 4.46 11.20
N TYR A 77 -14.18 4.33 9.87
CA TYR A 77 -15.54 4.46 9.30
C TYR A 77 -16.16 3.08 8.97
N GLY A 78 -15.54 2.00 9.45
CA GLY A 78 -16.09 0.65 9.25
C GLY A 78 -15.67 -0.03 7.97
N GLY A 79 -14.71 0.53 7.24
CA GLY A 79 -14.19 -0.08 6.04
C GLY A 79 -13.11 -1.10 6.34
N LYS A 80 -12.60 -1.74 5.28
CA LYS A 80 -11.56 -2.75 5.38
C LYS A 80 -10.36 -2.35 4.55
N PHE A 81 -9.18 -2.59 5.09
CA PHE A 81 -7.91 -2.21 4.45
C PHE A 81 -7.05 -3.47 4.32
N PHE A 82 -6.73 -3.84 3.09
CA PHE A 82 -6.02 -5.08 2.81
C PHE A 82 -4.75 -4.79 2.02
N LEU A 83 -3.73 -5.61 2.27
CA LEU A 83 -2.52 -5.64 1.44
C LEU A 83 -2.56 -6.90 0.61
N SER A 84 -1.91 -6.88 -0.55
CA SER A 84 -1.91 -8.04 -1.43
C SER A 84 -0.60 -8.16 -2.20
N GLY A 85 -0.23 -9.40 -2.52
CA GLY A 85 0.81 -9.70 -3.48
C GLY A 85 2.23 -9.48 -3.01
N LEU A 86 2.49 -9.47 -1.71
CA LEU A 86 3.84 -9.21 -1.20
C LEU A 86 4.85 -10.21 -1.77
N GLN A 87 5.91 -9.68 -2.38
CA GLN A 87 7.04 -10.49 -2.78
C GLN A 87 7.82 -10.93 -1.53
N GLU A 88 8.65 -11.93 -1.69
CA GLU A 88 9.33 -12.53 -0.54
C GLU A 88 10.16 -11.53 0.26
N THR A 89 10.91 -10.66 -0.42
CA THR A 89 11.73 -9.67 0.29
C THR A 89 10.88 -8.74 1.14
N LEU A 90 9.76 -8.30 0.60
CA LEU A 90 8.86 -7.41 1.34
C LEU A 90 8.16 -8.17 2.46
N ARG A 91 7.78 -9.42 2.21
CA ARG A 91 7.17 -10.26 3.23
C ARG A 91 8.08 -10.42 4.43
N LEU A 92 9.39 -10.61 4.20
CA LEU A 92 10.35 -10.72 5.28
C LEU A 92 10.41 -9.47 6.14
N ILE A 93 10.33 -8.29 5.49
CA ILE A 93 10.31 -7.03 6.23
C ILE A 93 9.07 -6.96 7.12
N PHE A 94 7.91 -7.33 6.58
CA PHE A 94 6.67 -7.31 7.34
C PHE A 94 6.70 -8.30 8.51
N GLU A 95 7.26 -9.49 8.29
CA GLU A 95 7.35 -10.48 9.34
C GLU A 95 8.32 -10.04 10.45
N THR A 96 9.48 -9.52 10.05
CA THR A 96 10.48 -9.06 10.99
C THR A 96 9.96 -7.89 11.84
N SER A 97 9.17 -7.01 11.23
CA SER A 97 8.59 -5.85 11.90
C SER A 97 7.26 -6.18 12.57
N ARG A 98 6.79 -7.41 12.47
CA ARG A 98 5.52 -7.86 13.03
C ARG A 98 4.30 -7.18 12.40
N LEU A 99 4.47 -6.55 11.26
CA LEU A 99 3.37 -5.90 10.54
C LEU A 99 2.41 -6.91 9.93
N ASP A 100 2.89 -8.13 9.71
CA ASP A 100 2.04 -9.21 9.22
C ASP A 100 0.92 -9.56 10.21
N ARG A 101 1.05 -9.13 11.48
CA ARG A 101 0.03 -9.33 12.49
C ARG A 101 -0.99 -8.20 12.53
N ILE A 102 -0.63 -7.06 11.97
CA ILE A 102 -1.47 -5.86 11.98
C ILE A 102 -2.33 -5.80 10.74
N PHE A 103 -1.75 -6.12 9.59
CA PHE A 103 -2.45 -6.03 8.31
C PHE A 103 -3.00 -7.37 7.88
N ARG A 104 -4.14 -7.34 7.19
CA ARG A 104 -4.63 -8.51 6.48
C ARG A 104 -3.97 -8.56 5.12
N ILE A 105 -3.28 -9.65 4.85
CA ILE A 105 -2.48 -9.80 3.65
C ILE A 105 -3.02 -10.97 2.82
N TYR A 106 -3.29 -10.69 1.55
CA TYR A 106 -3.83 -11.67 0.61
C TYR A 106 -2.80 -11.98 -0.47
N PRO A 107 -2.87 -13.17 -1.08
CA PRO A 107 -1.88 -13.53 -2.11
C PRO A 107 -1.95 -12.64 -3.35
N ASP A 108 -3.12 -12.11 -3.69
CA ASP A 108 -3.28 -11.21 -4.84
C ASP A 108 -4.50 -10.34 -4.66
N VAL A 109 -4.67 -9.39 -5.60
CA VAL A 109 -5.78 -8.44 -5.54
C VAL A 109 -7.13 -9.14 -5.64
N ASP A 110 -7.23 -10.14 -6.50
CA ASP A 110 -8.52 -10.83 -6.68
C ASP A 110 -8.96 -11.52 -5.40
N ALA A 111 -8.03 -12.14 -4.67
CA ALA A 111 -8.34 -12.75 -3.38
C ALA A 111 -8.80 -11.71 -2.37
N ALA A 112 -8.18 -10.52 -2.39
CA ALA A 112 -8.53 -9.46 -1.45
C ALA A 112 -9.91 -8.86 -1.77
N LEU A 113 -10.32 -8.90 -3.04
CA LEU A 113 -11.60 -8.36 -3.47
C LEU A 113 -12.74 -9.38 -3.44
N ALA A 114 -12.42 -10.64 -3.29
CA ALA A 114 -13.42 -11.71 -3.31
C ALA A 114 -14.40 -11.65 -2.15
#